data_7a4f1e5f9804a24e7750b98d2a521f1f
#
_entry.id   7a4f1e5f9804a24e7750b98d2a521f1f
#
_cell.length_a   1.000
_cell.length_b   1.000
_cell.length_c   1.000
_cell.angle_alpha   90.00
_cell.angle_beta   90.00
_cell.angle_gamma   90.00
#
_symmetry.space_group_name_H-M   'P 1'
#
loop_
_entity.id
_entity.type
_entity.pdbx_description
1 polymer ?
#
loop_
_entity_poly.entity_id
_entity_poly.type
_entity_poly.pdbx_seq_one_letter_code
_entity_poly.pdbx_strand_id
1 'polypeptide(L)'
;MKTSFVALFAVLATAAAASLTLTNEEINDGKIRTPEQLQAIQDDGDVNRKCHKSNDGYLPVLKPGNYQASKFHGCFRTSSQINEFLDVLVKQNPSVITKFQIGESVRKQPIYGYKVISKAGAQPKSLYFEALIHAREWTTGASTVWTISRILDDLSNGKNYALDLYNLYFVPVLNVDGYDISWTAGKRYQRKNANEVDLNRNFISKYVNPNPPKPSDQTYPGPFPFSEPETKAVDTFVKAHKDELFGYVDIHSNAASVLVPYGDTYAPIGGGEDEKFAKLGANVRDALNNVTGNPKEYKWEKSAALYPAYGCFDDYHYRTYNKPTVTLEMTGNDFVVPFSAIPIRGDEIYYGLWQFAKEVNVFNGTATTTPAPTTSSAPTTTKPAC
;
A
#
# COMPACT_ATOMS: atom_id res chain seq x y z
N MET A 1 43.83 -47.00 -49.64
CA MET A 1 42.69 -46.67 -48.81
C MET A 1 43.21 -45.73 -47.74
N LYS A 2 42.91 -44.45 -47.84
CA LYS A 2 43.30 -43.42 -46.83
C LYS A 2 42.02 -42.97 -46.14
N THR A 3 41.86 -43.32 -44.87
CA THR A 3 40.75 -42.89 -44.01
C THR A 3 41.14 -41.59 -43.33
N SER A 4 40.43 -40.50 -43.69
CA SER A 4 40.58 -39.19 -43.04
C SER A 4 39.62 -39.13 -41.84
N PHE A 5 40.15 -38.96 -40.66
CA PHE A 5 39.38 -38.60 -39.45
C PHE A 5 39.13 -37.10 -39.45
N VAL A 6 37.88 -36.70 -39.54
CA VAL A 6 37.45 -35.30 -39.27
C VAL A 6 37.12 -35.20 -37.80
N ALA A 7 37.92 -34.49 -37.04
CA ALA A 7 37.64 -34.17 -35.65
C ALA A 7 36.67 -32.95 -35.62
N LEU A 8 35.45 -33.19 -35.12
CA LEU A 8 34.46 -32.18 -34.91
C LEU A 8 34.70 -31.52 -33.50
N PHE A 9 35.29 -30.30 -33.53
CA PHE A 9 35.38 -29.48 -32.32
C PHE A 9 34.02 -28.82 -32.06
N ALA A 10 33.30 -29.30 -31.06
CA ALA A 10 32.12 -28.62 -30.54
C ALA A 10 32.59 -27.47 -29.64
N VAL A 11 32.48 -26.24 -30.12
CA VAL A 11 32.66 -25.02 -29.30
C VAL A 11 31.41 -24.85 -28.46
N LEU A 12 31.49 -25.22 -27.19
CA LEU A 12 30.49 -24.84 -26.17
C LEU A 12 30.65 -23.34 -25.90
N ALA A 13 29.84 -22.51 -26.54
CA ALA A 13 29.67 -21.13 -26.15
C ALA A 13 28.88 -21.10 -24.82
N THR A 14 29.56 -21.02 -23.72
CA THR A 14 28.98 -20.62 -22.43
C THR A 14 28.65 -19.14 -22.55
N ALA A 15 27.41 -18.81 -22.88
CA ALA A 15 26.89 -17.49 -22.67
C ALA A 15 26.85 -17.23 -21.16
N ALA A 16 27.88 -16.58 -20.63
CA ALA A 16 27.83 -15.97 -19.31
C ALA A 16 26.69 -14.94 -19.40
N ALA A 17 25.55 -15.24 -18.81
CA ALA A 17 24.56 -14.24 -18.53
C ALA A 17 25.27 -13.20 -17.65
N ALA A 18 25.54 -12.01 -18.22
CA ALA A 18 26.02 -10.89 -17.44
C ALA A 18 24.98 -10.67 -16.34
N SER A 19 25.35 -10.98 -15.11
CA SER A 19 24.57 -10.63 -13.93
C SER A 19 24.44 -9.10 -13.96
N LEU A 20 23.24 -8.60 -14.26
CA LEU A 20 22.92 -7.20 -14.12
C LEU A 20 23.02 -6.87 -12.64
N THR A 21 24.16 -6.38 -12.21
CA THR A 21 24.38 -5.93 -10.83
C THR A 21 23.69 -4.59 -10.68
N LEU A 22 22.57 -4.57 -9.94
CA LEU A 22 21.88 -3.33 -9.58
C LEU A 22 22.84 -2.43 -8.79
N THR A 23 22.90 -1.15 -9.14
CA THR A 23 23.76 -0.16 -8.49
C THR A 23 22.95 0.86 -7.70
N ASN A 24 23.60 1.56 -6.75
CA ASN A 24 22.95 2.67 -6.03
C ASN A 24 22.51 3.81 -6.95
N GLU A 25 23.25 4.03 -8.04
CA GLU A 25 22.92 5.05 -9.05
C GLU A 25 21.64 4.72 -9.82
N GLU A 26 21.45 3.43 -10.16
CA GLU A 26 20.21 2.97 -10.82
C GLU A 26 18.99 3.04 -9.90
N ILE A 27 19.17 2.82 -8.59
CA ILE A 27 18.10 2.97 -7.60
C ILE A 27 17.73 4.43 -7.41
N ASN A 28 18.72 5.32 -7.34
CA ASN A 28 18.59 6.79 -7.24
C ASN A 28 17.56 7.27 -6.20
N ASP A 29 17.64 6.73 -4.99
CA ASP A 29 16.77 7.11 -3.86
C ASP A 29 17.54 7.82 -2.72
N GLY A 30 18.80 8.19 -2.98
CA GLY A 30 19.67 8.88 -2.03
C GLY A 30 20.29 7.98 -0.94
N LYS A 31 19.96 6.69 -0.89
CA LYS A 31 20.55 5.74 0.06
C LYS A 31 21.76 5.03 -0.56
N ILE A 32 22.80 4.85 0.24
CA ILE A 32 23.96 4.04 -0.14
C ILE A 32 23.82 2.67 0.52
N ARG A 33 23.86 1.62 -0.31
CA ARG A 33 23.67 0.22 0.11
C ARG A 33 24.94 -0.58 -0.10
N THR A 34 25.14 -1.59 0.74
CA THR A 34 26.20 -2.57 0.55
C THR A 34 25.91 -3.49 -0.65
N PRO A 35 26.94 -4.20 -1.21
CA PRO A 35 26.72 -5.18 -2.27
C PRO A 35 25.67 -6.25 -1.89
N GLU A 36 25.66 -6.70 -0.63
CA GLU A 36 24.70 -7.70 -0.14
C GLU A 36 23.27 -7.17 -0.13
N GLN A 37 23.07 -5.89 0.23
CA GLN A 37 21.78 -5.24 0.19
C GLN A 37 21.28 -5.06 -1.25
N LEU A 38 22.16 -4.68 -2.17
CA LEU A 38 21.84 -4.58 -3.60
C LEU A 38 21.47 -5.94 -4.18
N GLN A 39 22.20 -7.01 -3.79
CA GLN A 39 21.89 -8.37 -4.20
C GLN A 39 20.53 -8.82 -3.65
N ALA A 40 20.21 -8.53 -2.39
CA ALA A 40 18.92 -8.85 -1.79
C ALA A 40 17.75 -8.17 -2.53
N ILE A 41 17.93 -6.93 -2.98
CA ILE A 41 16.97 -6.21 -3.81
C ILE A 41 16.78 -6.93 -5.15
N GLN A 42 17.87 -7.31 -5.78
CA GLN A 42 17.82 -8.00 -7.08
C GLN A 42 17.13 -9.35 -6.99
N ASP A 43 17.35 -10.09 -5.89
CA ASP A 43 16.82 -11.44 -5.68
C ASP A 43 15.40 -11.48 -5.14
N ASP A 44 14.86 -10.37 -4.62
CA ASP A 44 13.58 -10.34 -3.87
C ASP A 44 12.41 -10.92 -4.67
N GLY A 45 12.34 -10.61 -5.97
CA GLY A 45 11.33 -11.19 -6.85
C GLY A 45 11.42 -12.73 -6.94
N ASP A 46 12.63 -13.29 -7.03
CA ASP A 46 12.85 -14.73 -7.11
C ASP A 46 12.65 -15.41 -5.75
N VAL A 47 13.03 -14.75 -4.66
CA VAL A 47 12.75 -15.21 -3.28
C VAL A 47 11.24 -15.38 -3.11
N ASN A 48 10.46 -14.39 -3.52
CA ASN A 48 9.00 -14.46 -3.44
C ASN A 48 8.41 -15.50 -4.40
N ARG A 49 8.91 -15.67 -5.62
CA ARG A 49 8.47 -16.75 -6.53
C ARG A 49 8.75 -18.14 -5.97
N LYS A 50 9.88 -18.34 -5.28
CA LYS A 50 10.15 -19.60 -4.54
C LYS A 50 9.18 -19.78 -3.38
N CYS A 51 8.90 -18.70 -2.64
CA CYS A 51 7.90 -18.69 -1.58
C CYS A 51 6.51 -19.09 -2.10
N HIS A 52 6.09 -18.59 -3.28
CA HIS A 52 4.82 -18.96 -3.90
C HIS A 52 4.70 -20.47 -4.07
N LYS A 53 5.74 -21.16 -4.61
CA LYS A 53 5.74 -22.63 -4.80
C LYS A 53 5.49 -23.39 -3.50
N SER A 54 6.00 -22.91 -2.38
CA SER A 54 5.83 -23.52 -1.06
C SER A 54 4.48 -23.20 -0.42
N ASN A 55 3.82 -22.13 -0.85
CA ASN A 55 2.58 -21.58 -0.30
C ASN A 55 1.43 -21.55 -1.31
N ASP A 56 1.45 -22.40 -2.31
CA ASP A 56 0.36 -22.59 -3.25
C ASP A 56 -0.79 -23.41 -2.66
N GLY A 57 -1.91 -23.52 -3.42
CA GLY A 57 -3.07 -24.28 -3.03
C GLY A 57 -3.91 -23.65 -1.93
N TYR A 58 -3.76 -22.36 -1.68
CA TYR A 58 -4.51 -21.62 -0.65
C TYR A 58 -5.97 -21.36 -1.04
N LEU A 59 -6.29 -21.21 -2.33
CA LEU A 59 -7.64 -20.84 -2.78
C LEU A 59 -8.72 -21.85 -2.39
N PRO A 60 -8.54 -23.19 -2.61
CA PRO A 60 -9.58 -24.16 -2.29
C PRO A 60 -9.87 -24.31 -0.80
N VAL A 61 -8.95 -23.88 0.07
CA VAL A 61 -9.06 -24.03 1.53
C VAL A 61 -9.46 -22.74 2.24
N LEU A 62 -9.69 -21.66 1.50
CA LEU A 62 -10.15 -20.39 2.06
C LEU A 62 -11.54 -20.56 2.69
N LYS A 63 -11.70 -20.06 3.92
CA LYS A 63 -12.95 -20.13 4.68
C LYS A 63 -13.24 -18.79 5.35
N PRO A 64 -14.50 -18.33 5.35
CA PRO A 64 -14.92 -17.18 6.15
C PRO A 64 -14.52 -17.37 7.63
N GLY A 65 -13.97 -16.29 8.23
CA GLY A 65 -13.50 -16.30 9.60
C GLY A 65 -12.07 -16.80 9.80
N ASN A 66 -11.34 -17.15 8.72
CA ASN A 66 -9.97 -17.65 8.78
C ASN A 66 -9.10 -17.22 7.58
N TYR A 67 -9.37 -16.07 6.97
CA TYR A 67 -8.62 -15.56 5.82
C TYR A 67 -7.21 -15.14 6.16
N GLN A 68 -7.00 -14.56 7.36
CA GLN A 68 -5.67 -14.16 7.84
C GLN A 68 -4.71 -15.35 7.97
N ALA A 69 -5.20 -16.53 8.33
CA ALA A 69 -4.39 -17.73 8.45
C ALA A 69 -4.03 -18.36 7.08
N SER A 70 -4.48 -17.77 5.97
CA SER A 70 -4.17 -18.28 4.64
C SER A 70 -2.69 -18.20 4.32
N LYS A 71 -2.15 -19.25 3.69
CA LYS A 71 -0.81 -19.26 3.10
C LYS A 71 -0.59 -18.16 2.06
N PHE A 72 -1.66 -17.54 1.55
CA PHE A 72 -1.57 -16.37 0.68
C PHE A 72 -0.69 -15.28 1.31
N HIS A 73 -0.88 -14.99 2.58
CA HIS A 73 -0.16 -13.95 3.32
C HIS A 73 1.28 -14.34 3.72
N GLY A 74 1.71 -15.54 3.43
CA GLY A 74 3.08 -15.99 3.69
C GLY A 74 4.12 -15.48 2.69
N CYS A 75 3.71 -14.78 1.62
CA CYS A 75 4.59 -14.22 0.58
C CYS A 75 4.04 -12.88 0.07
N PHE A 76 4.90 -12.02 -0.48
CA PHE A 76 4.40 -10.98 -1.37
C PHE A 76 3.86 -11.61 -2.65
N ARG A 77 2.76 -11.10 -3.18
CA ARG A 77 2.01 -11.69 -4.29
C ARG A 77 1.94 -10.74 -5.48
N THR A 78 1.92 -11.29 -6.70
CA THR A 78 1.72 -10.49 -7.92
C THR A 78 0.32 -9.88 -7.95
N SER A 79 0.12 -8.85 -8.79
CA SER A 79 -1.19 -8.22 -8.99
C SER A 79 -2.29 -9.23 -9.35
N SER A 80 -1.97 -10.17 -10.22
CA SER A 80 -2.88 -11.26 -10.61
C SER A 80 -3.28 -12.15 -9.42
N GLN A 81 -2.32 -12.57 -8.58
CA GLN A 81 -2.59 -13.38 -7.40
C GLN A 81 -3.41 -12.61 -6.34
N ILE A 82 -3.15 -11.30 -6.19
CA ILE A 82 -3.94 -10.43 -5.30
C ILE A 82 -5.40 -10.38 -5.78
N ASN A 83 -5.62 -10.15 -7.07
CA ASN A 83 -6.95 -10.09 -7.64
C ASN A 83 -7.68 -11.41 -7.49
N GLU A 84 -7.02 -12.55 -7.80
CA GLU A 84 -7.60 -13.89 -7.67
C GLU A 84 -8.01 -14.20 -6.22
N PHE A 85 -7.16 -13.86 -5.25
CA PHE A 85 -7.47 -14.04 -3.83
C PHE A 85 -8.67 -13.21 -3.41
N LEU A 86 -8.69 -11.92 -3.73
CA LEU A 86 -9.79 -11.02 -3.38
C LEU A 86 -11.09 -11.38 -4.10
N ASP A 87 -11.03 -11.90 -5.33
CA ASP A 87 -12.22 -12.42 -6.05
C ASP A 87 -12.88 -13.59 -5.31
N VAL A 88 -12.08 -14.47 -4.70
CA VAL A 88 -12.62 -15.54 -3.85
C VAL A 88 -13.25 -14.97 -2.58
N LEU A 89 -12.62 -13.98 -1.94
CA LEU A 89 -13.19 -13.32 -0.76
C LEU A 89 -14.55 -12.66 -1.08
N VAL A 90 -14.64 -11.97 -2.21
CA VAL A 90 -15.90 -11.37 -2.70
C VAL A 90 -16.96 -12.46 -2.93
N LYS A 91 -16.60 -13.53 -3.62
CA LYS A 91 -17.51 -14.64 -3.88
C LYS A 91 -18.03 -15.32 -2.60
N GLN A 92 -17.19 -15.43 -1.58
CA GLN A 92 -17.56 -16.06 -0.30
C GLN A 92 -18.33 -15.12 0.64
N ASN A 93 -18.27 -13.80 0.42
CA ASN A 93 -18.88 -12.78 1.30
C ASN A 93 -19.71 -11.75 0.51
N PRO A 94 -20.63 -12.16 -0.39
CA PRO A 94 -21.28 -11.25 -1.35
C PRO A 94 -22.18 -10.19 -0.70
N SER A 95 -22.58 -10.39 0.56
CA SER A 95 -23.41 -9.42 1.31
C SER A 95 -22.59 -8.32 2.00
N VAL A 96 -21.26 -8.44 2.11
CA VAL A 96 -20.44 -7.50 2.89
C VAL A 96 -19.24 -6.94 2.12
N ILE A 97 -18.82 -7.58 1.02
CA ILE A 97 -17.74 -7.04 0.17
C ILE A 97 -18.15 -7.10 -1.30
N THR A 98 -17.92 -6.00 -2.02
CA THR A 98 -18.16 -5.90 -3.47
C THR A 98 -16.89 -5.41 -4.17
N LYS A 99 -16.61 -5.96 -5.36
CA LYS A 99 -15.54 -5.51 -6.25
C LYS A 99 -16.11 -4.50 -7.25
N PHE A 100 -15.33 -3.48 -7.58
CA PHE A 100 -15.63 -2.51 -8.63
C PHE A 100 -14.34 -2.13 -9.36
N GLN A 101 -14.46 -1.47 -10.51
CA GLN A 101 -13.31 -0.94 -11.24
C GLN A 101 -13.35 0.60 -11.13
N ILE A 102 -12.23 1.22 -10.70
CA ILE A 102 -12.12 2.68 -10.65
C ILE A 102 -11.64 3.28 -11.97
N GLY A 103 -10.92 2.52 -12.78
CA GLY A 103 -10.38 2.94 -14.07
C GLY A 103 -9.45 1.90 -14.66
N GLU A 104 -8.62 2.36 -15.59
CA GLU A 104 -7.57 1.56 -16.25
C GLU A 104 -6.21 2.25 -16.10
N SER A 105 -5.15 1.44 -16.09
CA SER A 105 -3.76 1.91 -16.11
C SER A 105 -3.32 2.37 -17.52
N VAL A 106 -2.08 2.83 -17.63
CA VAL A 106 -1.43 3.16 -18.92
C VAL A 106 -1.52 1.98 -19.89
N ARG A 107 -1.26 0.76 -19.42
CA ARG A 107 -1.30 -0.47 -20.24
C ARG A 107 -2.69 -1.10 -20.35
N LYS A 108 -3.73 -0.34 -19.98
CA LYS A 108 -5.13 -0.78 -20.03
C LYS A 108 -5.46 -1.95 -19.12
N GLN A 109 -4.69 -2.13 -18.06
CA GLN A 109 -5.06 -3.06 -17.00
C GLN A 109 -6.15 -2.44 -16.11
N PRO A 110 -7.16 -3.20 -15.66
CA PRO A 110 -8.18 -2.68 -14.78
C PRO A 110 -7.59 -2.39 -13.39
N ILE A 111 -7.94 -1.24 -12.83
CA ILE A 111 -7.62 -0.88 -11.43
C ILE A 111 -8.85 -1.19 -10.60
N TYR A 112 -8.72 -2.22 -9.74
CA TYR A 112 -9.84 -2.70 -8.94
C TYR A 112 -9.88 -2.07 -7.56
N GLY A 113 -11.09 -1.78 -7.11
CA GLY A 113 -11.41 -1.42 -5.74
C GLY A 113 -12.38 -2.40 -5.10
N TYR A 114 -12.46 -2.35 -3.78
CA TYR A 114 -13.30 -3.23 -2.96
C TYR A 114 -14.02 -2.38 -1.91
N LYS A 115 -15.36 -2.45 -1.87
CA LYS A 115 -16.17 -1.81 -0.84
C LYS A 115 -16.56 -2.84 0.19
N VAL A 116 -16.22 -2.59 1.46
CA VAL A 116 -16.61 -3.44 2.59
C VAL A 116 -17.65 -2.69 3.42
N ILE A 117 -18.74 -3.37 3.76
CA ILE A 117 -19.84 -2.84 4.58
C ILE A 117 -20.08 -3.73 5.80
N SER A 118 -20.77 -3.20 6.82
CA SER A 118 -21.22 -3.98 7.98
C SER A 118 -22.28 -5.02 7.57
N LYS A 119 -22.37 -6.12 8.30
CA LYS A 119 -23.48 -7.08 8.17
C LYS A 119 -24.86 -6.47 8.48
N ALA A 120 -24.91 -5.43 9.28
CA ALA A 120 -26.14 -4.67 9.56
C ALA A 120 -26.58 -3.80 8.38
N GLY A 121 -25.79 -3.71 7.33
CA GLY A 121 -26.04 -2.89 6.14
C GLY A 121 -25.01 -1.79 5.95
N ALA A 122 -25.12 -1.09 4.80
CA ALA A 122 -24.23 0.00 4.46
C ALA A 122 -24.45 1.23 5.36
N GLN A 123 -23.37 1.89 5.74
CA GLN A 123 -23.40 3.19 6.40
C GLN A 123 -23.65 4.32 5.35
N PRO A 124 -24.22 5.47 5.74
CA PRO A 124 -24.35 6.60 4.83
C PRO A 124 -23.00 7.27 4.49
N LYS A 125 -21.99 7.00 5.29
CA LYS A 125 -20.64 7.57 5.18
C LYS A 125 -19.63 6.50 4.87
N SER A 126 -18.59 6.87 4.12
CA SER A 126 -17.53 5.96 3.69
C SER A 126 -16.16 6.60 3.89
N LEU A 127 -15.11 5.76 4.00
CA LEU A 127 -13.71 6.15 3.96
C LEU A 127 -13.02 5.50 2.76
N TYR A 128 -12.01 6.17 2.22
CA TYR A 128 -11.23 5.73 1.07
C TYR A 128 -9.77 5.45 1.47
N PHE A 129 -9.27 4.29 1.07
CA PHE A 129 -7.92 3.83 1.32
C PHE A 129 -7.30 3.30 0.04
N GLU A 130 -6.11 3.77 -0.29
CA GLU A 130 -5.35 3.22 -1.41
C GLU A 130 -3.94 2.83 -0.99
N ALA A 131 -3.31 1.95 -1.77
CA ALA A 131 -1.95 1.48 -1.57
C ALA A 131 -1.27 1.25 -2.93
N LEU A 132 0.05 1.08 -2.90
CA LEU A 132 0.86 0.85 -4.10
C LEU A 132 0.70 1.94 -5.16
N ILE A 133 0.56 3.21 -4.76
CA ILE A 133 0.77 4.33 -5.68
C ILE A 133 2.23 4.34 -6.15
N HIS A 134 3.18 3.99 -5.26
CA HIS A 134 4.56 3.71 -5.59
C HIS A 134 4.79 2.20 -5.69
N ALA A 135 5.15 1.74 -6.86
CA ALA A 135 5.19 0.32 -7.21
C ALA A 135 6.16 -0.53 -6.38
N ARG A 136 7.27 0.05 -5.89
CA ARG A 136 8.30 -0.65 -5.08
C ARG A 136 7.88 -0.94 -3.64
N GLU A 137 6.78 -0.37 -3.17
CA GLU A 137 6.32 -0.43 -1.80
C GLU A 137 5.42 -1.65 -1.54
N TRP A 138 5.91 -2.85 -1.85
CA TRP A 138 5.14 -4.11 -1.83
C TRP A 138 4.40 -4.36 -0.52
N THR A 139 5.00 -3.91 0.57
CA THR A 139 4.43 -4.07 1.92
C THR A 139 3.07 -3.42 2.04
N THR A 140 2.83 -2.27 1.38
CA THR A 140 1.59 -1.51 1.49
C THR A 140 0.40 -2.27 0.92
N GLY A 141 0.55 -2.84 -0.29
CA GLY A 141 -0.48 -3.66 -0.91
C GLY A 141 -0.74 -4.95 -0.14
N ALA A 142 0.33 -5.65 0.28
CA ALA A 142 0.21 -6.89 1.05
C ALA A 142 -0.50 -6.67 2.40
N SER A 143 -0.16 -5.59 3.10
CA SER A 143 -0.78 -5.21 4.39
C SER A 143 -2.23 -4.76 4.23
N THR A 144 -2.56 -4.09 3.13
CA THR A 144 -3.94 -3.72 2.82
C THR A 144 -4.80 -4.97 2.58
N VAL A 145 -4.29 -5.97 1.84
CA VAL A 145 -5.00 -7.24 1.62
C VAL A 145 -5.12 -8.04 2.94
N TRP A 146 -4.09 -8.03 3.79
CA TRP A 146 -4.18 -8.58 5.15
C TRP A 146 -5.29 -7.90 5.95
N THR A 147 -5.36 -6.58 5.91
CA THR A 147 -6.39 -5.79 6.62
C THR A 147 -7.79 -6.15 6.13
N ILE A 148 -8.02 -6.27 4.82
CA ILE A 148 -9.31 -6.73 4.26
C ILE A 148 -9.65 -8.12 4.78
N SER A 149 -8.69 -9.05 4.77
CA SER A 149 -8.87 -10.41 5.31
C SER A 149 -9.28 -10.38 6.79
N ARG A 150 -8.61 -9.56 7.59
CA ARG A 150 -8.91 -9.41 9.02
C ARG A 150 -10.30 -8.83 9.26
N ILE A 151 -10.69 -7.80 8.51
CA ILE A 151 -12.03 -7.23 8.61
C ILE A 151 -13.11 -8.28 8.32
N LEU A 152 -12.93 -9.10 7.29
CA LEU A 152 -13.87 -10.17 6.94
C LEU A 152 -13.89 -11.29 7.98
N ASP A 153 -12.76 -11.63 8.58
CA ASP A 153 -12.67 -12.58 9.69
C ASP A 153 -13.39 -12.03 10.94
N ASP A 154 -13.17 -10.77 11.28
CA ASP A 154 -13.86 -10.12 12.39
C ASP A 154 -15.38 -10.07 12.16
N LEU A 155 -15.84 -9.72 10.97
CA LEU A 155 -17.27 -9.78 10.61
C LEU A 155 -17.86 -11.18 10.75
N SER A 156 -17.09 -12.20 10.37
CA SER A 156 -17.52 -13.60 10.54
C SER A 156 -17.66 -13.98 12.02
N ASN A 157 -16.85 -13.35 12.88
CA ASN A 157 -16.85 -13.54 14.32
C ASN A 157 -17.73 -12.51 15.10
N GLY A 158 -18.59 -11.78 14.40
CA GLY A 158 -19.53 -10.84 15.01
C GLY A 158 -18.93 -9.51 15.47
N LYS A 159 -17.73 -9.13 14.97
CA LYS A 159 -17.07 -7.88 15.27
C LYS A 159 -17.15 -6.94 14.07
N ASN A 160 -17.43 -5.67 14.26
CA ASN A 160 -17.61 -4.70 13.17
C ASN A 160 -16.62 -3.52 13.20
N TYR A 161 -16.14 -3.10 14.37
CA TYR A 161 -15.19 -1.99 14.58
C TYR A 161 -15.44 -0.76 13.66
N ALA A 162 -14.52 -0.45 12.73
CA ALA A 162 -14.64 0.70 11.82
C ALA A 162 -15.92 0.66 10.99
N LEU A 163 -16.46 -0.52 10.68
CA LEU A 163 -17.68 -0.69 9.91
C LEU A 163 -18.96 -0.29 10.67
N ASP A 164 -18.89 -0.12 11.98
CA ASP A 164 -19.99 0.49 12.75
C ASP A 164 -20.12 2.01 12.46
N LEU A 165 -19.06 2.62 11.92
CA LEU A 165 -19.00 4.05 11.65
C LEU A 165 -19.09 4.39 10.16
N TYR A 166 -18.42 3.60 9.32
CA TYR A 166 -18.21 3.88 7.90
C TYR A 166 -18.23 2.60 7.05
N ASN A 167 -18.62 2.71 5.79
CA ASN A 167 -18.19 1.76 4.78
C ASN A 167 -16.72 2.04 4.45
N LEU A 168 -15.98 1.02 4.00
CA LEU A 168 -14.55 1.15 3.68
C LEU A 168 -14.33 0.82 2.20
N TYR A 169 -13.79 1.76 1.46
CA TYR A 169 -13.32 1.55 0.10
C TYR A 169 -11.82 1.29 0.12
N PHE A 170 -11.37 0.22 -0.50
CA PHE A 170 -9.97 -0.14 -0.64
C PHE A 170 -9.57 -0.24 -2.11
N VAL A 171 -8.42 0.35 -2.47
CA VAL A 171 -7.72 0.16 -3.75
C VAL A 171 -6.33 -0.39 -3.45
N PRO A 172 -6.16 -1.72 -3.31
CA PRO A 172 -4.91 -2.31 -2.82
C PRO A 172 -3.73 -2.19 -3.77
N VAL A 173 -3.99 -2.03 -5.09
CA VAL A 173 -2.96 -1.93 -6.13
C VAL A 173 -3.36 -0.83 -7.11
N LEU A 174 -3.01 0.42 -6.80
CA LEU A 174 -3.35 1.56 -7.66
C LEU A 174 -2.47 1.58 -8.92
N ASN A 175 -1.15 1.51 -8.76
CA ASN A 175 -0.18 1.52 -9.85
C ASN A 175 0.10 0.08 -10.31
N VAL A 176 -0.90 -0.54 -10.92
CA VAL A 176 -0.82 -1.97 -11.30
C VAL A 176 0.30 -2.24 -12.31
N ASP A 177 0.50 -1.36 -13.29
CA ASP A 177 1.57 -1.52 -14.29
C ASP A 177 2.95 -1.39 -13.66
N GLY A 178 3.17 -0.37 -12.84
CA GLY A 178 4.43 -0.19 -12.12
C GLY A 178 4.71 -1.36 -11.19
N TYR A 179 3.67 -1.86 -10.51
CA TYR A 179 3.80 -3.02 -9.63
C TYR A 179 4.22 -4.27 -10.41
N ASP A 180 3.62 -4.54 -11.57
CA ASP A 180 4.02 -5.66 -12.43
C ASP A 180 5.44 -5.48 -12.98
N ILE A 181 5.84 -4.24 -13.33
CA ILE A 181 7.21 -3.93 -13.71
C ILE A 181 8.18 -4.25 -12.57
N SER A 182 7.83 -3.93 -11.32
CA SER A 182 8.69 -4.19 -10.15
C SER A 182 8.98 -5.68 -9.91
N TRP A 183 8.18 -6.59 -10.47
CA TRP A 183 8.40 -8.04 -10.44
C TRP A 183 9.39 -8.54 -11.51
N THR A 184 9.80 -7.70 -12.45
CA THR A 184 10.79 -8.08 -13.47
C THR A 184 12.21 -7.94 -12.91
N ALA A 185 13.13 -8.79 -13.42
CA ALA A 185 14.53 -8.76 -13.00
C ALA A 185 15.13 -7.36 -13.19
N GLY A 186 15.85 -6.86 -12.20
CA GLY A 186 16.47 -5.54 -12.17
C GLY A 186 15.51 -4.35 -12.00
N LYS A 187 14.20 -4.58 -11.82
CA LYS A 187 13.19 -3.51 -11.70
C LYS A 187 12.50 -3.45 -10.32
N ARG A 188 13.00 -4.17 -9.32
CA ARG A 188 12.39 -4.25 -7.98
C ARG A 188 12.14 -2.87 -7.35
N TYR A 189 12.95 -1.89 -7.69
CA TYR A 189 12.83 -0.51 -7.16
C TYR A 189 12.04 0.44 -8.06
N GLN A 190 11.25 -0.07 -9.01
CA GLN A 190 10.30 0.74 -9.77
C GLN A 190 9.39 1.50 -8.82
N ARG A 191 9.45 2.85 -8.85
CA ARG A 191 8.57 3.74 -8.09
C ARG A 191 7.38 4.17 -8.92
N LYS A 192 7.68 4.64 -10.13
CA LYS A 192 6.79 5.34 -11.05
C LYS A 192 5.86 4.38 -11.79
N ASN A 193 4.85 4.92 -12.48
CA ASN A 193 3.97 4.14 -13.35
C ASN A 193 4.66 3.74 -14.67
N ALA A 194 3.91 3.16 -15.62
CA ALA A 194 4.48 2.71 -16.91
C ALA A 194 4.90 3.87 -17.85
N ASN A 195 4.45 5.10 -17.61
CA ASN A 195 4.89 6.30 -18.30
C ASN A 195 6.09 6.98 -17.61
N GLU A 196 6.68 6.34 -16.59
CA GLU A 196 7.76 6.91 -15.80
C GLU A 196 7.36 8.23 -15.11
N VAL A 197 6.13 8.31 -14.60
CA VAL A 197 5.58 9.41 -13.80
C VAL A 197 5.39 8.96 -12.35
N ASP A 198 5.80 9.82 -11.40
CA ASP A 198 5.47 9.67 -9.98
C ASP A 198 4.01 10.06 -9.76
N LEU A 199 3.15 9.07 -9.56
CA LEU A 199 1.72 9.28 -9.41
C LEU A 199 1.39 10.19 -8.21
N ASN A 200 2.18 10.11 -7.12
CA ASN A 200 2.01 10.99 -5.96
C ASN A 200 2.71 12.35 -6.11
N ARG A 201 2.87 12.81 -7.35
CA ARG A 201 3.23 14.15 -7.78
C ARG A 201 2.32 14.65 -8.90
N ASN A 202 1.39 13.82 -9.36
CA ASN A 202 0.57 14.06 -10.55
C ASN A 202 -0.83 14.63 -10.23
N PHE A 203 -1.13 14.91 -8.96
CA PHE A 203 -2.33 15.66 -8.56
C PHE A 203 -2.15 17.17 -8.72
N ILE A 204 -3.23 17.95 -8.61
CA ILE A 204 -3.15 19.42 -8.63
C ILE A 204 -2.48 19.89 -7.34
N SER A 205 -1.43 20.70 -7.48
CA SER A 205 -0.81 21.46 -6.37
C SER A 205 -1.27 22.91 -6.36
N LYS A 206 -1.41 23.48 -5.18
CA LYS A 206 -1.68 24.91 -5.03
C LYS A 206 -0.46 25.76 -5.37
N TYR A 207 0.73 25.26 -5.07
CA TYR A 207 1.98 25.98 -5.28
C TYR A 207 2.79 25.32 -6.40
N VAL A 208 3.53 26.16 -7.12
CA VAL A 208 4.46 25.71 -8.15
C VAL A 208 5.75 25.24 -7.49
N ASN A 209 6.24 24.05 -7.89
CA ASN A 209 7.55 23.60 -7.44
C ASN A 209 8.64 24.52 -7.99
N PRO A 210 9.45 25.18 -7.13
CA PRO A 210 10.51 26.07 -7.58
C PRO A 210 11.65 25.35 -8.31
N ASN A 211 11.76 24.02 -8.09
CA ASN A 211 12.76 23.15 -8.72
C ASN A 211 12.04 21.94 -9.35
N PRO A 212 11.36 22.11 -10.51
CA PRO A 212 10.55 21.04 -11.09
C PRO A 212 11.43 19.85 -11.52
N PRO A 213 11.09 18.63 -11.07
CA PRO A 213 11.82 17.42 -11.43
C PRO A 213 11.80 17.15 -12.93
N LYS A 214 12.91 16.59 -13.44
CA LYS A 214 13.03 16.14 -14.84
C LYS A 214 12.40 14.76 -15.02
N PRO A 215 12.11 14.34 -16.27
CA PRO A 215 11.57 13.01 -16.55
C PRO A 215 12.41 11.83 -16.01
N SER A 216 13.74 12.02 -15.90
CA SER A 216 14.65 11.02 -15.29
C SER A 216 14.55 10.91 -13.78
N ASP A 217 13.98 11.90 -13.10
CA ASP A 217 13.94 11.94 -11.65
C ASP A 217 12.85 11.04 -11.09
N GLN A 218 13.09 10.49 -9.90
CA GLN A 218 12.14 9.60 -9.22
C GLN A 218 10.82 10.29 -8.85
N THR A 219 10.83 11.63 -8.76
CA THR A 219 9.68 12.47 -8.40
C THR A 219 9.10 13.25 -9.57
N TYR A 220 9.32 12.80 -10.82
CA TYR A 220 8.79 13.46 -12.02
C TYR A 220 7.25 13.49 -12.00
N PRO A 221 6.61 14.68 -12.02
CA PRO A 221 5.17 14.83 -11.85
C PRO A 221 4.35 14.55 -13.13
N GLY A 222 4.98 14.18 -14.25
CA GLY A 222 4.32 14.15 -15.54
C GLY A 222 4.23 15.54 -16.21
N PRO A 223 3.69 15.61 -17.44
CA PRO A 223 3.63 16.84 -18.22
C PRO A 223 2.60 17.85 -17.69
N PHE A 224 1.58 17.40 -16.97
CA PHE A 224 0.54 18.24 -16.34
C PHE A 224 -0.21 17.41 -15.29
N PRO A 225 -0.90 18.07 -14.34
CA PRO A 225 -1.71 17.35 -13.33
C PRO A 225 -2.75 16.44 -13.98
N PHE A 226 -2.90 15.23 -13.42
CA PHE A 226 -3.78 14.18 -13.98
C PHE A 226 -3.46 13.78 -15.41
N SER A 227 -2.19 13.89 -15.82
CA SER A 227 -1.75 13.33 -17.11
C SER A 227 -1.87 11.80 -17.13
N GLU A 228 -1.79 11.17 -15.97
CA GLU A 228 -1.79 9.73 -15.84
C GLU A 228 -3.20 9.16 -15.62
N PRO A 229 -3.53 8.06 -16.30
CA PRO A 229 -4.86 7.45 -16.17
C PRO A 229 -5.16 6.97 -14.76
N GLU A 230 -4.15 6.55 -14.00
CA GLU A 230 -4.31 6.08 -12.61
C GLU A 230 -4.77 7.21 -11.68
N THR A 231 -4.11 8.35 -11.69
CA THR A 231 -4.51 9.51 -10.87
C THR A 231 -5.84 10.11 -11.32
N LYS A 232 -6.10 10.10 -12.63
CA LYS A 232 -7.39 10.51 -13.18
C LYS A 232 -8.52 9.56 -12.76
N ALA A 233 -8.24 8.27 -12.66
CA ALA A 233 -9.21 7.28 -12.18
C ALA A 233 -9.58 7.54 -10.72
N VAL A 234 -8.59 7.80 -9.84
CA VAL A 234 -8.83 8.18 -8.43
C VAL A 234 -9.68 9.44 -8.35
N ASP A 235 -9.29 10.51 -9.05
CA ASP A 235 -10.01 11.79 -9.06
C ASP A 235 -11.46 11.62 -9.53
N THR A 236 -11.68 10.86 -10.61
CA THR A 236 -13.02 10.59 -11.14
C THR A 236 -13.87 9.81 -10.15
N PHE A 237 -13.30 8.76 -9.52
CA PHE A 237 -13.99 7.97 -8.53
C PHE A 237 -14.36 8.80 -7.29
N VAL A 238 -13.40 9.54 -6.74
CA VAL A 238 -13.61 10.36 -5.54
C VAL A 238 -14.63 11.45 -5.80
N LYS A 239 -14.60 12.12 -6.96
CA LYS A 239 -15.62 13.11 -7.37
C LYS A 239 -17.02 12.52 -7.43
N ALA A 240 -17.17 11.31 -7.97
CA ALA A 240 -18.46 10.63 -8.07
C ALA A 240 -19.02 10.24 -6.68
N HIS A 241 -18.16 10.03 -5.69
CA HIS A 241 -18.52 9.58 -4.33
C HIS A 241 -18.30 10.65 -3.24
N LYS A 242 -18.05 11.92 -3.62
CA LYS A 242 -17.66 13.00 -2.70
C LYS A 242 -18.62 13.23 -1.54
N ASP A 243 -19.90 12.95 -1.74
CA ASP A 243 -20.95 13.21 -0.74
C ASP A 243 -21.00 12.10 0.33
N GLU A 244 -20.53 10.89 0.02
CA GLU A 244 -20.40 9.79 0.98
C GLU A 244 -18.99 9.64 1.56
N LEU A 245 -17.92 10.17 0.90
CA LEU A 245 -16.55 10.06 1.37
C LEU A 245 -16.22 11.13 2.41
N PHE A 246 -15.79 10.70 3.59
CA PHE A 246 -15.56 11.55 4.76
C PHE A 246 -14.08 11.59 5.21
N GLY A 247 -13.21 10.80 4.59
CA GLY A 247 -11.78 10.78 4.88
C GLY A 247 -11.02 9.89 3.91
N TYR A 248 -9.72 10.17 3.75
CA TYR A 248 -8.84 9.55 2.75
C TYR A 248 -7.51 9.15 3.36
N VAL A 249 -6.99 7.99 3.00
CA VAL A 249 -5.65 7.54 3.39
C VAL A 249 -4.92 6.96 2.19
N ASP A 250 -3.72 7.47 1.93
CA ASP A 250 -2.75 6.88 0.99
C ASP A 250 -1.68 6.14 1.80
N ILE A 251 -1.53 4.82 1.55
CA ILE A 251 -0.67 3.94 2.32
C ILE A 251 0.65 3.73 1.60
N HIS A 252 1.72 4.19 2.23
CA HIS A 252 3.10 4.20 1.77
C HIS A 252 4.04 3.40 2.68
N SER A 253 5.29 3.28 2.29
CA SER A 253 6.44 2.88 3.08
C SER A 253 7.69 3.63 2.56
N ASN A 254 8.73 3.97 3.41
CA ASN A 254 9.14 3.27 4.62
C ASN A 254 9.61 4.27 5.71
N ALA A 255 8.89 5.37 5.93
CA ALA A 255 9.35 6.45 6.82
C ALA A 255 8.83 6.37 8.27
N ALA A 256 8.02 5.36 8.62
CA ALA A 256 7.41 5.20 9.95
C ALA A 256 6.72 6.49 10.44
N SER A 257 5.85 7.08 9.61
CA SER A 257 5.22 8.37 9.92
C SER A 257 3.75 8.42 9.51
N VAL A 258 2.95 9.13 10.30
CA VAL A 258 1.63 9.60 9.91
C VAL A 258 1.79 11.04 9.42
N LEU A 259 1.74 11.24 8.11
CA LEU A 259 1.90 12.54 7.49
C LEU A 259 0.54 13.21 7.33
N VAL A 260 0.46 14.45 7.76
CA VAL A 260 -0.75 15.29 7.63
C VAL A 260 -0.48 16.49 6.72
N PRO A 261 -1.50 17.06 6.05
CA PRO A 261 -1.33 18.22 5.18
C PRO A 261 -0.69 19.42 5.89
N TYR A 262 0.06 20.26 5.20
CA TYR A 262 0.35 20.21 3.77
C TYR A 262 1.79 19.77 3.51
N GLY A 263 2.03 19.18 2.32
CA GLY A 263 3.36 18.85 1.81
C GLY A 263 3.99 19.94 0.95
N ASP A 264 3.18 20.75 0.25
CA ASP A 264 3.65 21.81 -0.65
C ASP A 264 3.89 23.16 0.05
N THR A 265 3.70 23.25 1.35
CA THR A 265 3.95 24.46 2.15
C THR A 265 4.18 24.17 3.63
N TYR A 266 5.06 24.95 4.26
CA TYR A 266 5.23 24.95 5.72
C TYR A 266 4.18 25.80 6.45
N ALA A 267 3.41 26.61 5.72
CA ALA A 267 2.41 27.48 6.32
C ALA A 267 1.35 26.65 7.08
N PRO A 268 0.81 27.17 8.19
CA PRO A 268 -0.30 26.52 8.86
C PRO A 268 -1.53 26.47 7.96
N ILE A 269 -2.39 25.48 8.22
CA ILE A 269 -3.71 25.38 7.58
C ILE A 269 -4.58 26.54 8.06
N GLY A 270 -4.54 26.81 9.38
CA GLY A 270 -5.31 27.85 10.05
C GLY A 270 -6.72 27.40 10.44
N GLY A 271 -7.48 28.31 11.04
CA GLY A 271 -8.88 28.04 11.42
C GLY A 271 -9.08 26.94 12.47
N GLY A 272 -8.02 26.55 13.21
CA GLY A 272 -8.07 25.43 14.17
C GLY A 272 -7.86 24.05 13.56
N GLU A 273 -7.59 23.98 12.26
CA GLU A 273 -7.42 22.70 11.57
C GLU A 273 -6.06 22.04 11.90
N ASP A 274 -5.01 22.86 12.16
CA ASP A 274 -3.69 22.33 12.56
C ASP A 274 -3.77 21.54 13.86
N GLU A 275 -4.55 22.00 14.84
CA GLU A 275 -4.77 21.29 16.11
C GLU A 275 -5.57 20.01 15.93
N LYS A 276 -6.56 20.02 15.04
CA LYS A 276 -7.32 18.81 14.69
C LYS A 276 -6.43 17.75 14.03
N PHE A 277 -5.59 18.15 13.07
CA PHE A 277 -4.63 17.25 12.43
C PHE A 277 -3.55 16.76 13.40
N ALA A 278 -3.05 17.63 14.29
CA ALA A 278 -2.10 17.22 15.32
C ALA A 278 -2.67 16.11 16.21
N LYS A 279 -3.93 16.25 16.64
CA LYS A 279 -4.62 15.24 17.43
C LYS A 279 -4.86 13.95 16.64
N LEU A 280 -5.35 14.05 15.41
CA LEU A 280 -5.58 12.92 14.52
C LEU A 280 -4.27 12.16 14.29
N GLY A 281 -3.21 12.85 13.87
CA GLY A 281 -1.90 12.26 13.61
C GLY A 281 -1.31 11.56 14.85
N ALA A 282 -1.40 12.19 16.02
CA ALA A 282 -0.92 11.63 17.28
C ALA A 282 -1.69 10.35 17.66
N ASN A 283 -3.02 10.36 17.56
CA ASN A 283 -3.85 9.22 17.94
C ASN A 283 -3.68 8.04 16.96
N VAL A 284 -3.55 8.30 15.66
CA VAL A 284 -3.26 7.24 14.67
C VAL A 284 -1.87 6.66 14.90
N ARG A 285 -0.83 7.51 15.10
CA ARG A 285 0.52 7.06 15.48
C ARG A 285 0.51 6.17 16.71
N ASP A 286 -0.24 6.51 17.74
CA ASP A 286 -0.31 5.73 18.99
C ASP A 286 -0.97 4.38 18.74
N ALA A 287 -2.01 4.31 17.91
CA ALA A 287 -2.63 3.06 17.51
C ALA A 287 -1.66 2.13 16.79
N LEU A 288 -0.85 2.68 15.86
CA LEU A 288 0.20 1.93 15.15
C LEU A 288 1.27 1.40 16.12
N ASN A 289 1.78 2.27 17.01
CA ASN A 289 2.82 1.92 17.99
C ASN A 289 2.35 0.93 19.05
N ASN A 290 1.05 0.81 19.29
CA ASN A 290 0.49 -0.12 20.26
C ASN A 290 0.29 -1.55 19.71
N VAL A 291 0.55 -1.78 18.41
CA VAL A 291 0.50 -3.12 17.84
C VAL A 291 1.60 -3.99 18.45
N THR A 292 1.23 -5.20 18.86
CA THR A 292 2.18 -6.15 19.47
C THR A 292 3.28 -6.52 18.47
N GLY A 293 4.55 -6.40 18.89
CA GLY A 293 5.72 -6.66 18.05
C GLY A 293 6.17 -5.47 17.20
N ASN A 294 5.44 -4.35 17.23
CA ASN A 294 5.88 -3.12 16.60
C ASN A 294 7.11 -2.54 17.33
N PRO A 295 8.14 -2.04 16.63
CA PRO A 295 9.30 -1.40 17.26
C PRO A 295 9.01 -0.03 17.90
N LYS A 296 7.77 0.48 17.77
CA LYS A 296 7.31 1.79 18.29
C LYS A 296 8.06 2.99 17.69
N GLU A 297 8.34 2.93 16.41
CA GLU A 297 9.11 3.94 15.68
C GLU A 297 8.23 5.01 15.00
N TYR A 298 6.90 4.79 14.94
CA TYR A 298 6.02 5.74 14.28
C TYR A 298 6.03 7.10 14.99
N LYS A 299 6.12 8.14 14.17
CA LYS A 299 5.90 9.54 14.52
C LYS A 299 4.73 10.10 13.73
N TRP A 300 4.30 11.31 14.02
CA TRP A 300 3.44 12.08 13.15
C TRP A 300 4.07 13.44 12.87
N GLU A 301 3.84 13.98 11.69
CA GLU A 301 4.37 15.29 11.30
C GLU A 301 3.60 15.84 10.09
N LYS A 302 3.77 17.13 9.80
CA LYS A 302 3.31 17.69 8.50
C LYS A 302 4.12 17.06 7.37
N SER A 303 3.46 16.77 6.25
CA SER A 303 4.11 16.20 5.06
C SER A 303 5.31 17.02 4.60
N ALA A 304 5.22 18.37 4.67
CA ALA A 304 6.34 19.26 4.33
C ALA A 304 7.56 19.10 5.26
N ALA A 305 7.38 18.61 6.50
CA ALA A 305 8.50 18.40 7.43
C ALA A 305 9.40 17.23 7.02
N LEU A 306 8.85 16.23 6.31
CA LEU A 306 9.64 15.15 5.72
C LEU A 306 10.52 15.73 4.57
N TYR A 307 9.91 16.38 3.63
CA TYR A 307 10.48 17.25 2.58
C TYR A 307 9.35 17.95 1.81
N PRO A 308 9.58 19.13 1.21
CA PRO A 308 8.57 19.79 0.39
C PRO A 308 8.19 18.95 -0.82
N ALA A 309 6.90 18.67 -0.98
CA ALA A 309 6.37 17.84 -2.05
C ALA A 309 5.13 18.51 -2.69
N TYR A 310 5.03 18.45 -4.00
CA TYR A 310 4.02 19.15 -4.77
C TYR A 310 3.19 18.16 -5.58
N GLY A 311 1.88 18.36 -5.63
CA GLY A 311 0.97 17.48 -6.37
C GLY A 311 0.73 16.14 -5.71
N CYS A 312 0.74 16.10 -4.38
CA CYS A 312 0.51 14.91 -3.58
C CYS A 312 -0.99 14.65 -3.35
N PHE A 313 -1.33 13.39 -3.11
CA PHE A 313 -2.66 12.90 -2.82
C PHE A 313 -3.29 13.62 -1.63
N ASP A 314 -2.58 13.71 -0.50
CA ASP A 314 -3.09 14.27 0.75
C ASP A 314 -3.44 15.76 0.61
N ASP A 315 -2.57 16.56 0.01
CA ASP A 315 -2.78 17.99 -0.21
C ASP A 315 -3.97 18.25 -1.13
N TYR A 316 -4.04 17.51 -2.24
CA TYR A 316 -5.11 17.66 -3.22
C TYR A 316 -6.48 17.34 -2.63
N HIS A 317 -6.62 16.18 -1.97
CA HIS A 317 -7.90 15.73 -1.44
C HIS A 317 -8.37 16.61 -0.28
N TYR A 318 -7.46 16.99 0.63
CA TYR A 318 -7.83 17.89 1.73
C TYR A 318 -8.28 19.26 1.22
N ARG A 319 -7.55 19.88 0.29
CA ARG A 319 -7.94 21.19 -0.27
C ARG A 319 -9.24 21.15 -1.06
N THR A 320 -9.46 20.06 -1.78
CA THR A 320 -10.63 19.95 -2.66
C THR A 320 -11.91 19.63 -1.90
N TYR A 321 -11.82 18.75 -0.91
CA TYR A 321 -13.00 18.20 -0.24
C TYR A 321 -13.16 18.64 1.21
N ASN A 322 -12.15 19.26 1.80
CA ASN A 322 -12.11 19.65 3.21
C ASN A 322 -12.46 18.48 4.15
N LYS A 323 -11.89 17.31 3.87
CA LYS A 323 -12.05 16.08 4.64
C LYS A 323 -10.70 15.60 5.15
N PRO A 324 -10.61 15.04 6.38
CA PRO A 324 -9.35 14.52 6.89
C PRO A 324 -8.66 13.60 5.88
N THR A 325 -7.42 13.92 5.57
CA THR A 325 -6.59 13.15 4.64
C THR A 325 -5.23 12.96 5.27
N VAL A 326 -4.68 11.75 5.17
CA VAL A 326 -3.33 11.44 5.66
C VAL A 326 -2.58 10.56 4.68
N THR A 327 -1.27 10.70 4.65
CA THR A 327 -0.36 9.71 4.10
C THR A 327 0.21 8.89 5.25
N LEU A 328 0.03 7.57 5.17
CA LEU A 328 0.51 6.64 6.19
C LEU A 328 1.76 5.93 5.69
N GLU A 329 2.92 6.39 6.13
CA GLU A 329 4.22 5.80 5.85
C GLU A 329 4.50 4.65 6.81
N MET A 330 4.41 3.41 6.34
CA MET A 330 4.69 2.23 7.15
C MET A 330 6.16 2.19 7.57
N THR A 331 6.46 1.52 8.70
CA THR A 331 7.84 1.35 9.15
C THR A 331 8.61 0.34 8.30
N GLY A 332 9.90 0.59 8.12
CA GLY A 332 10.82 -0.28 7.41
C GLY A 332 12.17 0.41 7.17
N ASN A 333 13.24 -0.37 7.19
CA ASN A 333 14.58 0.16 6.90
C ASN A 333 14.79 0.34 5.39
N ASP A 334 14.05 -0.40 4.57
CA ASP A 334 14.09 -0.35 3.12
C ASP A 334 12.75 -0.84 2.53
N PHE A 335 12.60 -0.76 1.19
CA PHE A 335 11.42 -1.28 0.48
C PHE A 335 11.43 -2.81 0.35
N VAL A 336 12.60 -3.43 0.46
CA VAL A 336 12.74 -4.89 0.58
C VAL A 336 12.71 -5.27 2.05
N VAL A 337 11.65 -5.92 2.45
CA VAL A 337 11.46 -6.44 3.81
C VAL A 337 11.10 -7.92 3.72
N PRO A 338 11.39 -8.73 4.75
CA PRO A 338 10.99 -10.13 4.74
C PRO A 338 9.47 -10.26 4.72
N PHE A 339 8.94 -11.22 3.95
CA PHE A 339 7.49 -11.47 3.88
C PHE A 339 6.87 -11.86 5.24
N SER A 340 7.66 -12.30 6.21
CA SER A 340 7.22 -12.51 7.60
C SER A 340 6.77 -11.21 8.30
N ALA A 341 7.06 -10.04 7.72
CA ALA A 341 6.56 -8.75 8.21
C ALA A 341 5.10 -8.49 7.84
N ILE A 342 4.53 -9.20 6.85
CA ILE A 342 3.15 -8.95 6.36
C ILE A 342 2.11 -8.95 7.49
N PRO A 343 2.09 -9.93 8.41
CA PRO A 343 1.07 -9.96 9.47
C PRO A 343 1.15 -8.73 10.39
N ILE A 344 2.33 -8.39 10.89
CA ILE A 344 2.48 -7.25 11.80
C ILE A 344 2.18 -5.92 11.11
N ARG A 345 2.65 -5.74 9.86
CA ARG A 345 2.36 -4.56 9.05
C ARG A 345 0.88 -4.45 8.71
N GLY A 346 0.22 -5.58 8.44
CA GLY A 346 -1.22 -5.63 8.24
C GLY A 346 -2.02 -5.28 9.49
N ASP A 347 -1.57 -5.72 10.66
CA ASP A 347 -2.20 -5.34 11.92
C ASP A 347 -2.00 -3.85 12.24
N GLU A 348 -0.85 -3.27 11.91
CA GLU A 348 -0.63 -1.82 12.01
C GLU A 348 -1.66 -1.07 11.15
N ILE A 349 -1.80 -1.42 9.87
CA ILE A 349 -2.79 -0.81 9.00
C ILE A 349 -4.20 -0.99 9.57
N TYR A 350 -4.57 -2.20 9.99
CA TYR A 350 -5.90 -2.47 10.56
C TYR A 350 -6.24 -1.54 11.74
N TYR A 351 -5.36 -1.44 12.74
CA TYR A 351 -5.59 -0.60 13.91
C TYR A 351 -5.45 0.90 13.59
N GLY A 352 -4.51 1.27 12.71
CA GLY A 352 -4.34 2.64 12.24
C GLY A 352 -5.58 3.16 11.53
N LEU A 353 -6.15 2.39 10.59
CA LEU A 353 -7.36 2.76 9.86
C LEU A 353 -8.60 2.78 10.76
N TRP A 354 -8.69 1.87 11.74
CA TRP A 354 -9.76 1.94 12.72
C TRP A 354 -9.67 3.19 13.60
N GLN A 355 -8.48 3.57 14.05
CA GLN A 355 -8.29 4.83 14.79
C GLN A 355 -8.58 6.03 13.90
N PHE A 356 -8.13 6.02 12.64
CA PHE A 356 -8.45 7.06 11.67
C PHE A 356 -9.97 7.23 11.52
N ALA A 357 -10.74 6.16 11.40
CA ALA A 357 -12.20 6.21 11.32
C ALA A 357 -12.83 6.93 12.54
N LYS A 358 -12.29 6.71 13.75
CA LYS A 358 -12.73 7.43 14.97
C LYS A 358 -12.37 8.91 14.90
N GLU A 359 -11.15 9.22 14.47
CA GLU A 359 -10.68 10.61 14.38
C GLU A 359 -11.46 11.41 13.32
N VAL A 360 -11.86 10.79 12.21
CA VAL A 360 -12.73 11.42 11.21
C VAL A 360 -14.06 11.89 11.83
N ASN A 361 -14.65 11.10 12.72
CA ASN A 361 -15.85 11.53 13.46
C ASN A 361 -15.59 12.74 14.37
N VAL A 362 -14.47 12.72 15.10
CA VAL A 362 -14.07 13.84 15.97
C VAL A 362 -13.79 15.09 15.14
N PHE A 363 -13.04 14.94 14.04
CA PHE A 363 -12.68 16.02 13.13
C PHE A 363 -13.92 16.74 12.57
N ASN A 364 -14.94 15.98 12.23
CA ASN A 364 -16.22 16.49 11.70
C ASN A 364 -17.24 16.89 12.79
N GLY A 365 -16.87 16.91 14.07
CA GLY A 365 -17.74 17.32 15.18
C GLY A 365 -18.79 16.30 15.61
N THR A 366 -18.67 15.04 15.17
CA THR A 366 -19.52 13.92 15.60
C THR A 366 -18.73 13.01 16.55
N ALA A 367 -18.78 13.32 17.86
CA ALA A 367 -18.09 12.49 18.88
C ALA A 367 -18.76 11.11 19.00
N THR A 368 -17.93 10.03 18.98
CA THR A 368 -18.38 8.69 19.34
C THR A 368 -17.65 8.20 20.59
N THR A 369 -18.39 7.53 21.49
CA THR A 369 -17.88 6.97 22.75
C THR A 369 -17.46 5.50 22.62
N THR A 370 -17.21 4.98 21.41
CA THR A 370 -16.87 3.57 21.21
C THR A 370 -15.48 3.24 21.76
N PRO A 371 -15.33 2.26 22.67
CA PRO A 371 -14.03 1.86 23.23
C PRO A 371 -13.10 1.25 22.17
N ALA A 372 -11.78 1.43 22.36
CA ALA A 372 -10.78 0.77 21.52
C ALA A 372 -10.88 -0.76 21.65
N PRO A 373 -10.68 -1.54 20.57
CA PRO A 373 -10.49 -2.97 20.68
C PRO A 373 -9.23 -3.23 21.53
N THR A 374 -9.39 -4.04 22.57
CA THR A 374 -8.24 -4.54 23.33
C THR A 374 -7.43 -5.48 22.42
N THR A 375 -6.13 -5.25 22.32
CA THR A 375 -5.23 -6.19 21.64
C THR A 375 -5.34 -7.55 22.32
N SER A 376 -6.01 -8.51 21.66
CA SER A 376 -6.05 -9.89 22.13
C SER A 376 -4.63 -10.44 22.04
N SER A 377 -4.09 -10.86 23.19
CA SER A 377 -2.86 -11.64 23.24
C SER A 377 -2.98 -12.86 22.32
N ALA A 378 -1.97 -13.06 21.46
CA ALA A 378 -1.86 -14.26 20.64
C ALA A 378 -2.06 -15.52 21.51
N PRO A 379 -2.70 -16.58 20.98
CA PRO A 379 -2.82 -17.83 21.71
C PRO A 379 -1.41 -18.36 22.00
N THR A 380 -1.10 -18.52 23.28
CA THR A 380 0.12 -19.17 23.77
C THR A 380 0.15 -20.59 23.22
N THR A 381 1.02 -20.85 22.25
CA THR A 381 1.35 -22.22 21.85
C THR A 381 2.04 -22.89 23.03
N THR A 382 1.33 -23.72 23.77
CA THR A 382 1.94 -24.67 24.72
C THR A 382 2.80 -25.64 23.92
N LYS A 383 4.12 -25.55 24.10
CA LYS A 383 5.06 -26.57 23.66
C LYS A 383 4.66 -27.90 24.35
N PRO A 384 4.55 -29.02 23.61
CA PRO A 384 4.46 -30.31 24.28
C PRO A 384 5.80 -30.57 24.99
N ALA A 385 5.73 -30.94 26.27
CA ALA A 385 6.87 -31.45 27.02
C ALA A 385 7.28 -32.82 26.44
N CYS A 386 8.57 -32.95 26.11
CA CYS A 386 9.23 -34.24 25.99
C CYS A 386 9.61 -34.78 27.35
#